data_8a06ff9cedb1cce53b3a767ddc6dc54e
#
_entry.id   8a06ff9cedb1cce53b3a767ddc6dc54e
#
_cell.length_a   1.000
_cell.length_b   1.000
_cell.length_c   1.000
_cell.angle_alpha   90.00
_cell.angle_beta   90.00
_cell.angle_gamma   90.00
#
_symmetry.space_group_name_H-M   'P 1'
#
loop_
_entity.id
_entity.type
_entity.pdbx_description
1 polymer ?
#
loop_
_entity_poly.entity_id
_entity_poly.type
_entity_poly.pdbx_seq_one_letter_code
_entity_poly.pdbx_strand_id
1 'polypeptide(L)'
;MKNKKGFTLIELVLVISIVALLLMAIGLTSGVKENARVHAAAESVKSLRTAAESYIAAGNMTYTGVSIAGLQTAGYLPANFSATGSNPWGGNYSIAVDSDPNKVDISLTGVNSTAAARLSALFANSASATSYSYNAWIVTF
;
A
#
# COMPACT_ATOMS: atom_id res chain seq x y z
N MET A 1 60.23 -2.16 -20.68
CA MET A 1 59.37 -0.96 -20.49
C MET A 1 57.90 -1.41 -20.59
N LYS A 2 57.11 -1.33 -19.52
CA LYS A 2 55.66 -1.58 -19.60
C LYS A 2 54.98 -0.36 -20.21
N ASN A 3 54.40 -0.52 -21.39
CA ASN A 3 53.54 0.52 -22.00
C ASN A 3 52.30 0.74 -21.13
N LYS A 4 52.26 1.80 -20.36
CA LYS A 4 51.06 2.28 -19.68
C LYS A 4 50.17 2.92 -20.75
N LYS A 5 49.15 2.13 -21.21
CA LYS A 5 48.08 2.72 -22.04
C LYS A 5 47.21 3.56 -21.12
N GLY A 6 47.21 4.89 -21.35
CA GLY A 6 46.26 5.79 -20.69
C GLY A 6 44.89 5.69 -21.36
N PHE A 7 43.85 6.00 -20.63
CA PHE A 7 42.49 6.12 -21.18
C PHE A 7 42.44 7.29 -22.20
N THR A 8 41.77 7.06 -23.31
CA THR A 8 41.51 8.11 -24.26
C THR A 8 40.40 9.03 -23.77
N LEU A 9 40.39 10.30 -24.17
CA LEU A 9 39.36 11.28 -23.77
C LEU A 9 37.96 10.79 -24.18
N ILE A 10 37.85 10.10 -25.34
CA ILE A 10 36.60 9.58 -25.85
C ILE A 10 36.07 8.40 -24.98
N GLU A 11 36.98 7.55 -24.49
CA GLU A 11 36.57 6.45 -23.55
C GLU A 11 36.01 7.02 -22.26
N LEU A 12 36.62 8.09 -21.72
CA LEU A 12 36.14 8.76 -20.51
C LEU A 12 34.76 9.37 -20.73
N VAL A 13 34.56 10.10 -21.85
CA VAL A 13 33.27 10.71 -22.20
C VAL A 13 32.19 9.67 -22.39
N LEU A 14 32.52 8.54 -23.00
CA LEU A 14 31.57 7.45 -23.20
C LEU A 14 31.15 6.80 -21.89
N VAL A 15 32.08 6.58 -20.96
CA VAL A 15 31.78 6.02 -19.63
C VAL A 15 30.88 6.96 -18.82
N ILE A 16 31.21 8.27 -18.75
CA ILE A 16 30.37 9.21 -18.00
C ILE A 16 28.97 9.37 -18.62
N SER A 17 28.85 9.26 -19.93
CA SER A 17 27.55 9.29 -20.62
C SER A 17 26.68 8.08 -20.26
N ILE A 18 27.27 6.87 -20.22
CA ILE A 18 26.58 5.66 -19.82
C ILE A 18 26.16 5.72 -18.34
N VAL A 19 27.06 6.19 -17.46
CA VAL A 19 26.75 6.36 -16.04
C VAL A 19 25.62 7.36 -15.83
N ALA A 20 25.60 8.47 -16.57
CA ALA A 20 24.53 9.47 -16.49
C ALA A 20 23.16 8.87 -16.92
N LEU A 21 23.14 8.08 -17.99
CA LEU A 21 21.91 7.38 -18.43
C LEU A 21 21.42 6.36 -17.39
N LEU A 22 22.33 5.61 -16.78
CA LEU A 22 21.97 4.65 -15.73
C LEU A 22 21.40 5.34 -14.49
N LEU A 23 21.96 6.47 -14.08
CA LEU A 23 21.45 7.26 -12.96
C LEU A 23 20.05 7.81 -13.22
N MET A 24 19.76 8.25 -14.45
CA MET A 24 18.39 8.65 -14.84
C MET A 24 17.42 7.48 -14.77
N ALA A 25 17.81 6.29 -15.23
CA ALA A 25 16.96 5.10 -15.17
C ALA A 25 16.61 4.70 -13.74
N ILE A 26 17.53 4.79 -12.79
CA ILE A 26 17.31 4.50 -11.37
C ILE A 26 16.30 5.49 -10.74
N GLY A 27 16.39 6.78 -11.10
CA GLY A 27 15.46 7.81 -10.60
C GLY A 27 14.02 7.59 -11.04
N LEU A 28 13.79 7.07 -12.25
CA LEU A 28 12.44 6.77 -12.78
C LEU A 28 11.78 5.55 -12.10
N THR A 29 12.56 4.59 -11.61
CA THR A 29 12.02 3.35 -11.00
C THR A 29 11.39 3.58 -9.61
N SER A 30 11.80 4.62 -8.88
CA SER A 30 11.28 4.91 -7.53
C SER A 30 9.79 5.24 -7.55
N GLY A 31 9.34 6.05 -8.50
CA GLY A 31 7.92 6.42 -8.65
C GLY A 31 7.04 5.25 -9.08
N VAL A 32 7.55 4.39 -9.96
CA VAL A 32 6.83 3.18 -10.43
C VAL A 32 6.66 2.19 -9.28
N LYS A 33 7.70 1.96 -8.48
CA LYS A 33 7.65 1.08 -7.31
C LYS A 33 6.63 1.54 -6.29
N GLU A 34 6.58 2.85 -6.00
CA GLU A 34 5.61 3.40 -5.05
C GLU A 34 4.18 3.31 -5.58
N ASN A 35 3.95 3.56 -6.85
CA ASN A 35 2.64 3.35 -7.47
C ASN A 35 2.18 1.89 -7.37
N ALA A 36 3.07 0.93 -7.64
CA ALA A 36 2.76 -0.49 -7.51
C ALA A 36 2.37 -0.86 -6.06
N ARG A 37 3.06 -0.30 -5.05
CA ARG A 37 2.73 -0.48 -3.63
C ARG A 37 1.35 0.09 -3.29
N VAL A 38 1.05 1.28 -3.75
CA VAL A 38 -0.25 1.94 -3.54
C VAL A 38 -1.38 1.10 -4.14
N HIS A 39 -1.23 0.61 -5.37
CA HIS A 39 -2.23 -0.24 -6.00
C HIS A 39 -2.40 -1.59 -5.29
N ALA A 40 -1.32 -2.25 -4.88
CA ALA A 40 -1.38 -3.50 -4.12
C ALA A 40 -2.10 -3.31 -2.77
N ALA A 41 -1.81 -2.22 -2.05
CA ALA A 41 -2.51 -1.88 -0.83
C ALA A 41 -4.00 -1.60 -1.08
N ALA A 42 -4.32 -0.85 -2.13
CA ALA A 42 -5.71 -0.55 -2.49
C ALA A 42 -6.53 -1.82 -2.78
N GLU A 43 -5.95 -2.82 -3.46
CA GLU A 43 -6.61 -4.10 -3.70
C GLU A 43 -6.87 -4.86 -2.38
N SER A 44 -5.92 -4.86 -1.46
CA SER A 44 -6.10 -5.46 -0.13
C SER A 44 -7.20 -4.75 0.67
N VAL A 45 -7.27 -3.43 0.62
CA VAL A 45 -8.34 -2.64 1.27
C VAL A 45 -9.71 -2.96 0.66
N LYS A 46 -9.81 -3.08 -0.65
CA LYS A 46 -11.05 -3.50 -1.33
C LYS A 46 -11.49 -4.90 -0.91
N SER A 47 -10.54 -5.83 -0.77
CA SER A 47 -10.82 -7.19 -0.30
C SER A 47 -11.35 -7.19 1.14
N LEU A 48 -10.74 -6.40 2.03
CA LEU A 48 -11.21 -6.23 3.41
C LEU A 48 -12.60 -5.60 3.46
N ARG A 49 -12.86 -4.58 2.64
CA ARG A 49 -14.18 -3.97 2.51
C ARG A 49 -15.22 -4.98 2.07
N THR A 50 -14.98 -5.72 0.99
CA THR A 50 -15.91 -6.75 0.49
C THR A 50 -16.19 -7.83 1.54
N ALA A 51 -15.16 -8.24 2.30
CA ALA A 51 -15.34 -9.18 3.41
C ALA A 51 -16.21 -8.58 4.53
N ALA A 52 -16.04 -7.31 4.86
CA ALA A 52 -16.86 -6.59 5.82
C ALA A 52 -18.32 -6.45 5.35
N GLU A 53 -18.55 -6.15 4.08
CA GLU A 53 -19.89 -6.09 3.47
C GLU A 53 -20.56 -7.49 3.52
N SER A 54 -19.78 -8.56 3.31
CA SER A 54 -20.27 -9.93 3.45
C SER A 54 -20.66 -10.27 4.89
N TYR A 55 -19.94 -9.74 5.86
CA TYR A 55 -20.28 -9.86 7.28
C TYR A 55 -21.66 -9.26 7.59
N ILE A 56 -21.97 -8.09 7.06
CA ILE A 56 -23.31 -7.48 7.17
C ILE A 56 -24.35 -8.32 6.44
N ALA A 57 -24.07 -8.76 5.22
CA ALA A 57 -25.00 -9.57 4.42
C ALA A 57 -25.35 -10.92 5.06
N ALA A 58 -24.49 -11.45 5.94
CA ALA A 58 -24.73 -12.65 6.70
C ALA A 58 -25.72 -12.50 7.87
N GLY A 59 -26.31 -11.31 8.02
CA GLY A 59 -27.37 -11.05 9.01
C GLY A 59 -26.92 -10.21 10.21
N ASN A 60 -25.69 -9.71 10.21
CA ASN A 60 -25.25 -8.74 11.20
C ASN A 60 -25.80 -7.35 10.86
N MET A 61 -26.41 -6.68 11.83
CA MET A 61 -27.01 -5.36 11.60
C MET A 61 -26.00 -4.22 11.57
N THR A 62 -24.82 -4.42 12.11
CA THR A 62 -23.77 -3.43 12.26
C THR A 62 -22.39 -4.09 12.13
N TYR A 63 -21.34 -3.31 12.00
CA TYR A 63 -19.95 -3.79 11.99
C TYR A 63 -19.39 -4.08 13.39
N THR A 64 -20.20 -4.03 14.44
CA THR A 64 -19.76 -4.32 15.81
C THR A 64 -19.19 -5.73 15.91
N GLY A 65 -17.94 -5.84 16.39
CA GLY A 65 -17.24 -7.13 16.53
C GLY A 65 -16.53 -7.61 15.25
N VAL A 66 -16.55 -6.85 14.17
CA VAL A 66 -15.80 -7.19 12.95
C VAL A 66 -14.30 -7.26 13.26
N SER A 67 -13.63 -8.28 12.76
CA SER A 67 -12.18 -8.46 12.88
C SER A 67 -11.65 -9.32 11.73
N ILE A 68 -10.39 -9.17 11.38
CA ILE A 68 -9.76 -9.98 10.32
C ILE A 68 -9.88 -11.47 10.62
N ALA A 69 -9.59 -11.88 11.86
CA ALA A 69 -9.71 -13.27 12.27
C ALA A 69 -11.15 -13.81 12.17
N GLY A 70 -12.15 -13.00 12.55
CA GLY A 70 -13.56 -13.33 12.42
C GLY A 70 -13.97 -13.51 10.96
N LEU A 71 -13.54 -12.60 10.08
CA LEU A 71 -13.82 -12.66 8.64
C LEU A 71 -13.17 -13.89 7.98
N GLN A 72 -11.97 -14.29 8.42
CA GLN A 72 -11.31 -15.50 7.95
C GLN A 72 -12.03 -16.77 8.42
N THR A 73 -12.43 -16.83 9.69
CA THR A 73 -13.17 -17.96 10.25
C THR A 73 -14.53 -18.14 9.58
N ALA A 74 -15.18 -17.04 9.22
CA ALA A 74 -16.45 -17.06 8.49
C ALA A 74 -16.30 -17.34 6.99
N GLY A 75 -15.08 -17.38 6.46
CA GLY A 75 -14.80 -17.65 5.04
C GLY A 75 -15.00 -16.45 4.10
N TYR A 76 -15.20 -15.23 4.65
CA TYR A 76 -15.33 -14.00 3.85
C TYR A 76 -13.99 -13.44 3.41
N LEU A 77 -12.92 -13.79 4.14
CA LEU A 77 -11.56 -13.40 3.81
C LEU A 77 -10.71 -14.69 3.69
N PRO A 78 -9.80 -14.78 2.70
CA PRO A 78 -8.92 -15.94 2.56
C PRO A 78 -8.11 -16.21 3.82
N ALA A 79 -7.97 -17.48 4.21
CA ALA A 79 -7.21 -17.88 5.40
C ALA A 79 -5.72 -17.50 5.35
N ASN A 80 -5.16 -17.32 4.14
CA ASN A 80 -3.77 -16.89 3.92
C ASN A 80 -3.60 -15.35 3.93
N PHE A 81 -4.67 -14.58 4.13
CA PHE A 81 -4.53 -13.13 4.29
C PHE A 81 -3.81 -12.83 5.61
N SER A 82 -2.64 -12.21 5.52
CA SER A 82 -1.88 -11.83 6.72
C SER A 82 -2.23 -10.39 7.12
N ALA A 83 -2.58 -10.19 8.38
CA ALA A 83 -2.84 -8.87 8.94
C ALA A 83 -1.55 -8.15 9.36
N THR A 84 -0.50 -8.92 9.72
CA THR A 84 0.72 -8.40 10.34
C THR A 84 1.88 -8.39 9.36
N GLY A 85 2.55 -7.26 9.24
CA GLY A 85 3.77 -7.09 8.43
C GLY A 85 3.57 -7.31 6.93
N SER A 86 2.35 -7.32 6.44
CA SER A 86 2.02 -7.78 5.08
C SER A 86 1.66 -6.67 4.10
N ASN A 87 1.49 -5.43 4.58
CA ASN A 87 1.25 -4.35 3.65
C ASN A 87 2.55 -3.99 2.88
N PRO A 88 2.48 -3.34 1.72
CA PRO A 88 3.65 -3.07 0.87
C PRO A 88 4.76 -2.23 1.51
N TRP A 89 4.52 -1.61 2.67
CA TRP A 89 5.50 -0.85 3.46
C TRP A 89 6.00 -1.62 4.69
N GLY A 90 5.60 -2.90 4.86
CA GLY A 90 5.98 -3.76 5.98
C GLY A 90 5.18 -3.51 7.27
N GLY A 91 4.13 -2.72 7.21
CA GLY A 91 3.20 -2.50 8.32
C GLY A 91 2.02 -3.46 8.32
N ASN A 92 1.05 -3.20 9.15
CA ASN A 92 -0.11 -4.06 9.40
C ASN A 92 -1.36 -3.54 8.69
N TYR A 93 -2.29 -4.47 8.41
CA TYR A 93 -3.69 -4.16 8.13
C TYR A 93 -4.51 -4.38 9.41
N SER A 94 -5.49 -3.54 9.65
CA SER A 94 -6.53 -3.81 10.65
C SER A 94 -7.90 -3.36 10.15
N ILE A 95 -8.94 -3.99 10.70
CA ILE A 95 -10.33 -3.64 10.47
C ILE A 95 -11.02 -3.52 11.83
N ALA A 96 -11.82 -2.49 11.98
CA ALA A 96 -12.59 -2.24 13.21
C ALA A 96 -13.89 -1.50 12.87
N VAL A 97 -14.85 -1.56 13.78
CA VAL A 97 -16.03 -0.69 13.69
C VAL A 97 -15.60 0.77 13.94
N ASP A 98 -16.17 1.71 13.19
CA ASP A 98 -16.03 3.15 13.46
C ASP A 98 -16.84 3.57 14.69
N SER A 99 -16.76 4.83 15.09
CA SER A 99 -17.64 5.45 16.07
C SER A 99 -19.14 5.33 15.70
N ASP A 100 -19.45 5.31 14.41
CA ASP A 100 -20.74 4.92 13.87
C ASP A 100 -20.78 3.40 13.61
N PRO A 101 -21.60 2.61 14.32
CA PRO A 101 -21.65 1.16 14.15
C PRO A 101 -22.02 0.68 12.73
N ASN A 102 -22.55 1.56 11.90
CA ASN A 102 -22.87 1.27 10.50
C ASN A 102 -21.68 1.53 9.54
N LYS A 103 -20.55 1.91 10.08
CA LYS A 103 -19.32 2.18 9.33
C LYS A 103 -18.18 1.31 9.80
N VAL A 104 -17.27 1.05 8.90
CA VAL A 104 -16.08 0.24 9.17
C VAL A 104 -14.81 1.00 8.82
N ASP A 105 -13.85 0.98 9.73
CA ASP A 105 -12.53 1.53 9.55
C ASP A 105 -11.55 0.45 9.11
N ILE A 106 -10.85 0.69 8.02
CA ILE A 106 -9.71 -0.13 7.61
C ILE A 106 -8.46 0.72 7.73
N SER A 107 -7.47 0.24 8.48
CA SER A 107 -6.23 0.97 8.69
C SER A 107 -5.00 0.22 8.20
N LEU A 108 -4.01 0.99 7.75
CA LEU A 108 -2.70 0.53 7.31
C LEU A 108 -1.63 1.30 8.09
N THR A 109 -0.72 0.59 8.75
CA THR A 109 0.43 1.20 9.43
C THR A 109 1.69 1.20 8.57
N GLY A 110 2.67 2.03 8.90
CA GLY A 110 3.94 2.12 8.16
C GLY A 110 3.85 2.84 6.82
N VAL A 111 2.72 3.46 6.51
CA VAL A 111 2.47 4.17 5.25
C VAL A 111 3.13 5.54 5.30
N ASN A 112 3.85 5.95 4.26
CA ASN A 112 4.38 7.31 4.15
C ASN A 112 3.31 8.31 3.67
N SER A 113 3.54 9.60 3.90
CA SER A 113 2.58 10.67 3.57
C SER A 113 2.22 10.73 2.07
N THR A 114 3.18 10.48 1.19
CA THR A 114 2.95 10.49 -0.26
C THR A 114 2.03 9.35 -0.68
N ALA A 115 2.24 8.15 -0.16
CA ALA A 115 1.38 6.99 -0.41
C ALA A 115 -0.01 7.20 0.20
N ALA A 116 -0.10 7.75 1.41
CA ALA A 116 -1.37 8.08 2.06
C ALA A 116 -2.22 9.05 1.23
N ALA A 117 -1.60 10.10 0.67
CA ALA A 117 -2.29 11.04 -0.22
C ALA A 117 -2.83 10.35 -1.48
N ARG A 118 -2.05 9.44 -2.09
CA ARG A 118 -2.48 8.67 -3.27
C ARG A 118 -3.61 7.69 -2.94
N LEU A 119 -3.51 6.98 -1.81
CA LEU A 119 -4.58 6.10 -1.33
C LEU A 119 -5.87 6.89 -1.09
N SER A 120 -5.79 8.03 -0.40
CA SER A 120 -6.95 8.91 -0.19
C SER A 120 -7.58 9.36 -1.51
N ALA A 121 -6.77 9.69 -2.51
CA ALA A 121 -7.30 10.04 -3.84
C ALA A 121 -7.99 8.86 -4.55
N LEU A 122 -7.48 7.62 -4.41
CA LEU A 122 -8.10 6.43 -4.99
C LEU A 122 -9.47 6.11 -4.35
N PHE A 123 -9.63 6.38 -3.06
CA PHE A 123 -10.86 6.09 -2.34
C PHE A 123 -11.80 7.29 -2.18
N ALA A 124 -11.45 8.47 -2.71
CA ALA A 124 -12.20 9.72 -2.55
C ALA A 124 -13.71 9.62 -2.91
N ASN A 125 -14.05 8.77 -3.88
CA ASN A 125 -15.43 8.60 -4.34
C ASN A 125 -16.16 7.39 -3.74
N SER A 126 -15.48 6.58 -2.93
CA SER A 126 -16.03 5.32 -2.40
C SER A 126 -15.98 5.21 -0.88
N ALA A 127 -15.17 6.02 -0.23
CA ALA A 127 -15.05 6.09 1.21
C ALA A 127 -15.89 7.23 1.79
N SER A 128 -16.37 7.05 3.02
CA SER A 128 -17.03 8.11 3.80
C SER A 128 -16.01 9.14 4.29
N ALA A 129 -14.83 8.68 4.70
CA ALA A 129 -13.71 9.51 5.14
C ALA A 129 -12.36 8.82 4.95
N THR A 130 -11.29 9.62 4.90
CA THR A 130 -9.91 9.14 5.00
C THR A 130 -9.12 10.03 5.95
N SER A 131 -8.22 9.45 6.71
CA SER A 131 -7.32 10.20 7.61
C SER A 131 -5.90 9.62 7.57
N TYR A 132 -4.92 10.45 7.93
CA TYR A 132 -3.52 10.05 8.03
C TYR A 132 -2.88 10.70 9.25
N SER A 133 -2.34 9.88 10.13
CA SER A 133 -1.64 10.33 11.35
C SER A 133 -0.65 9.27 11.83
N TYR A 134 0.50 9.70 12.35
CA TYR A 134 1.53 8.80 12.92
C TYR A 134 1.90 7.60 12.03
N ASN A 135 2.10 7.84 10.73
CA ASN A 135 2.38 6.79 9.72
C ASN A 135 1.28 5.72 9.60
N ALA A 136 0.08 6.01 10.05
CA ALA A 136 -1.11 5.19 9.83
C ALA A 136 -2.08 5.92 8.91
N TRP A 137 -2.57 5.22 7.89
CA TRP A 137 -3.63 5.68 7.00
C TRP A 137 -4.89 4.89 7.31
N ILE A 138 -6.01 5.57 7.46
CA ILE A 138 -7.31 5.01 7.80
C ILE A 138 -8.31 5.44 6.75
N VAL A 139 -9.16 4.50 6.33
CA VAL A 139 -10.30 4.74 5.46
C VAL A 139 -11.56 4.20 6.11
N THR A 140 -12.62 5.01 6.13
CA THR A 140 -13.94 4.69 6.67
C THR A 140 -14.93 4.48 5.53
N PHE A 141 -15.64 3.38 5.55
CA PHE A 141 -16.70 3.04 4.58
C PHE A 141 -18.08 2.99 5.23
#